data_88eb3093d95aa33e10ceafaa0722843d
#
_entry.id   88eb3093d95aa33e10ceafaa0722843d
#
_cell.length_a   1.000
_cell.length_b   1.000
_cell.length_c   1.000
_cell.angle_alpha   90.00
_cell.angle_beta   90.00
_cell.angle_gamma   90.00
#
_symmetry.space_group_name_H-M   'P 1'
#
loop_
_entity.id
_entity.type
_entity.pdbx_description
1 polymer ?
#
loop_
_entity_poly.entity_id
_entity_poly.type
_entity_poly.pdbx_seq_one_letter_code
_entity_poly.pdbx_strand_id
1 'polypeptide(L)'
;IITAYDIEKLLDEPNVLGLGEMMNYPAVIGGDEAVLKKISAAREKKKICDGHAPCVRGRELQAYCAAGIRTDHECASYEEAFEKLQQGMYILIREGSSAQDLEPIVRGILEHKTDTSRFAFCTDDKKMSDILANGHINNNVRKAVSLGLPAEDALCMASFHAAQCYGLTGRGAIAPRYHADIVVFDNVTDFSINSVYKAGIAVAPASDIALQNSETAETVTPASFSIKRITDSIHVVPVPRSAFAAEQFMPSGSDNFHVIGMQRGTLFTQHLVFPRQECTAQLKEGKLCYLAVLERHKNTGNIGRALLHGYGVSNGAIASSIGHDSHNIIVAGSNAADMHRAVEEVIDMKG
;
A
#
# COMPACT_ATOMS: atom_id res chain seq x y z
N ILE A 1 10.49 -3.10 -15.97
CA ILE A 1 9.15 -2.47 -16.04
C ILE A 1 8.21 -3.46 -16.70
N ILE A 2 7.09 -3.79 -16.06
CA ILE A 2 6.02 -4.63 -16.64
C ILE A 2 5.30 -3.81 -17.71
N THR A 3 5.22 -4.33 -18.93
CA THR A 3 4.59 -3.67 -20.06
C THR A 3 3.11 -4.08 -20.21
N ALA A 4 2.34 -3.38 -21.07
CA ALA A 4 0.97 -3.78 -21.39
C ALA A 4 0.91 -5.21 -21.98
N TYR A 5 1.88 -5.58 -22.81
CA TYR A 5 1.99 -6.92 -23.37
C TYR A 5 2.19 -8.03 -22.31
N ASP A 6 2.98 -7.73 -21.26
CA ASP A 6 3.16 -8.67 -20.16
C ASP A 6 1.86 -8.84 -19.35
N ILE A 7 1.12 -7.72 -19.16
CA ILE A 7 -0.16 -7.70 -18.44
C ILE A 7 -1.24 -8.46 -19.21
N GLU A 8 -1.33 -8.27 -20.53
CA GLU A 8 -2.31 -8.97 -21.38
C GLU A 8 -2.24 -10.48 -21.19
N LYS A 9 -1.03 -11.04 -21.15
CA LYS A 9 -0.81 -12.47 -20.92
C LYS A 9 -1.26 -12.92 -19.54
N LEU A 10 -0.95 -12.13 -18.50
CA LEU A 10 -1.35 -12.46 -17.14
C LEU A 10 -2.86 -12.36 -16.95
N LEU A 11 -3.51 -11.43 -17.63
CA LEU A 11 -4.96 -11.27 -17.61
C LEU A 11 -5.72 -12.43 -18.27
N ASP A 12 -5.07 -13.27 -19.08
CA ASP A 12 -5.68 -14.48 -19.65
C ASP A 12 -5.76 -15.62 -18.63
N GLU A 13 -4.97 -15.56 -17.57
CA GLU A 13 -5.00 -16.57 -16.53
C GLU A 13 -6.34 -16.55 -15.76
N PRO A 14 -6.96 -17.74 -15.56
CA PRO A 14 -8.30 -17.82 -14.96
C PRO A 14 -8.35 -17.33 -13.50
N ASN A 15 -7.22 -17.40 -12.79
CA ASN A 15 -7.12 -16.99 -11.39
C ASN A 15 -6.72 -15.51 -11.21
N VAL A 16 -6.49 -14.77 -12.30
CA VAL A 16 -6.21 -13.34 -12.25
C VAL A 16 -7.51 -12.55 -12.35
N LEU A 17 -7.87 -11.87 -11.28
CA LEU A 17 -9.14 -11.12 -11.16
C LEU A 17 -9.11 -9.79 -11.91
N GLY A 18 -7.98 -9.11 -11.93
CA GLY A 18 -7.88 -7.77 -12.50
C GLY A 18 -6.46 -7.26 -12.62
N LEU A 19 -6.34 -6.03 -13.05
CA LEU A 19 -5.11 -5.24 -12.96
C LEU A 19 -5.02 -4.73 -11.52
N GLY A 20 -3.92 -5.04 -10.85
CA GLY A 20 -3.62 -4.54 -9.50
C GLY A 20 -3.50 -3.02 -9.48
N GLU A 21 -3.32 -2.45 -8.30
CA GLU A 21 -3.42 -1.00 -8.09
C GLU A 21 -2.61 -0.17 -9.09
N MET A 22 -3.28 0.85 -9.64
CA MET A 22 -2.67 1.78 -10.59
C MET A 22 -2.05 2.95 -9.84
N MET A 23 -0.86 2.72 -9.25
CA MET A 23 -0.14 3.68 -8.41
C MET A 23 0.33 4.92 -9.18
N ASN A 24 0.61 4.79 -10.48
CA ASN A 24 1.04 5.93 -11.29
C ASN A 24 -0.16 6.76 -11.77
N TYR A 25 -0.99 7.24 -10.82
CA TYR A 25 -2.14 8.08 -11.12
C TYR A 25 -1.77 9.39 -11.85
N PRO A 26 -0.60 10.03 -11.62
CA PRO A 26 -0.24 11.21 -12.40
C PRO A 26 -0.11 10.91 -13.89
N ALA A 27 0.44 9.76 -14.27
CA ALA A 27 0.54 9.33 -15.66
C ALA A 27 -0.83 8.99 -16.26
N VAL A 28 -1.76 8.42 -15.49
CA VAL A 28 -3.15 8.20 -15.91
C VAL A 28 -3.82 9.53 -16.21
N ILE A 29 -3.76 10.49 -15.29
CA ILE A 29 -4.35 11.83 -15.41
C ILE A 29 -3.71 12.60 -16.58
N GLY A 30 -2.39 12.48 -16.75
CA GLY A 30 -1.63 13.11 -17.82
C GLY A 30 -1.78 12.45 -19.18
N GLY A 31 -2.48 11.31 -19.27
CA GLY A 31 -2.74 10.62 -20.54
C GLY A 31 -1.56 9.83 -21.10
N ASP A 32 -0.66 9.31 -20.24
CA ASP A 32 0.47 8.48 -20.67
C ASP A 32 -0.03 7.22 -21.40
N GLU A 33 0.37 7.09 -22.65
CA GLU A 33 -0.09 6.02 -23.54
C GLU A 33 0.29 4.62 -23.03
N ALA A 34 1.48 4.45 -22.45
CA ALA A 34 1.94 3.15 -21.97
C ALA A 34 1.16 2.69 -20.73
N VAL A 35 0.76 3.64 -19.88
CA VAL A 35 -0.09 3.37 -18.71
C VAL A 35 -1.53 3.09 -19.14
N LEU A 36 -2.10 3.91 -20.03
CA LEU A 36 -3.46 3.74 -20.52
C LEU A 36 -3.65 2.42 -21.26
N LYS A 37 -2.65 1.94 -22.01
CA LYS A 37 -2.66 0.60 -22.65
C LYS A 37 -2.82 -0.54 -21.64
N LYS A 38 -2.23 -0.44 -20.46
CA LYS A 38 -2.39 -1.45 -19.40
C LYS A 38 -3.84 -1.51 -18.89
N ILE A 39 -4.43 -0.33 -18.69
CA ILE A 39 -5.83 -0.21 -18.24
C ILE A 39 -6.77 -0.73 -19.35
N SER A 40 -6.53 -0.38 -20.62
CA SER A 40 -7.32 -0.86 -21.75
C SER A 40 -7.29 -2.38 -21.86
N ALA A 41 -6.13 -3.01 -21.67
CA ALA A 41 -5.99 -4.46 -21.70
C ALA A 41 -6.88 -5.15 -20.64
N ALA A 42 -6.95 -4.61 -19.43
CA ALA A 42 -7.84 -5.16 -18.39
C ALA A 42 -9.33 -4.94 -18.74
N ARG A 43 -9.69 -3.76 -19.24
CA ARG A 43 -11.06 -3.43 -19.62
C ARG A 43 -11.58 -4.29 -20.78
N GLU A 44 -10.78 -4.53 -21.81
CA GLU A 44 -11.12 -5.39 -22.95
C GLU A 44 -11.45 -6.81 -22.49
N LYS A 45 -10.75 -7.30 -21.47
CA LYS A 45 -11.00 -8.60 -20.85
C LYS A 45 -12.09 -8.56 -19.76
N LYS A 46 -12.78 -7.42 -19.61
CA LYS A 46 -13.83 -7.20 -18.60
C LYS A 46 -13.36 -7.46 -17.17
N LYS A 47 -12.08 -7.21 -16.92
CA LYS A 47 -11.46 -7.35 -15.58
C LYS A 47 -11.35 -5.98 -14.92
N ILE A 48 -11.44 -5.98 -13.59
CA ILE A 48 -11.37 -4.76 -12.79
C ILE A 48 -9.97 -4.12 -12.88
N CYS A 49 -9.94 -2.79 -12.82
CA CYS A 49 -8.70 -2.03 -12.57
C CYS A 49 -8.79 -1.45 -11.18
N ASP A 50 -7.90 -1.89 -10.31
CA ASP A 50 -7.77 -1.36 -8.95
C ASP A 50 -7.05 -0.01 -8.98
N GLY A 51 -7.42 0.86 -8.03
CA GLY A 51 -6.92 2.21 -7.95
C GLY A 51 -6.03 2.48 -6.75
N HIS A 52 -5.27 3.54 -6.88
CA HIS A 52 -4.39 4.12 -5.87
C HIS A 52 -4.28 5.61 -6.20
N ALA A 53 -5.02 6.45 -5.51
CA ALA A 53 -5.16 7.85 -5.88
C ALA A 53 -5.23 8.79 -4.65
N PRO A 54 -4.13 8.84 -3.84
CA PRO A 54 -4.11 9.68 -2.64
C PRO A 54 -4.30 11.16 -3.00
N CYS A 55 -5.24 11.82 -2.33
CA CYS A 55 -5.54 13.25 -2.49
C CYS A 55 -5.99 13.68 -3.91
N VAL A 56 -6.31 12.75 -4.80
CA VAL A 56 -6.80 13.07 -6.15
C VAL A 56 -8.27 13.48 -6.08
N ARG A 57 -8.58 14.71 -6.54
CA ARG A 57 -9.90 15.33 -6.41
C ARG A 57 -10.29 16.09 -7.68
N GLY A 58 -11.53 16.55 -7.76
CA GLY A 58 -12.03 17.41 -8.82
C GLY A 58 -11.85 16.85 -10.24
N ARG A 59 -11.30 17.67 -11.16
CA ARG A 59 -11.08 17.27 -12.54
C ARG A 59 -10.09 16.13 -12.70
N GLU A 60 -9.07 16.06 -11.86
CA GLU A 60 -8.09 14.98 -11.88
C GLU A 60 -8.74 13.64 -11.51
N LEU A 61 -9.63 13.65 -10.51
CA LEU A 61 -10.41 12.48 -10.15
C LEU A 61 -11.33 12.03 -11.29
N GLN A 62 -11.98 12.97 -11.96
CA GLN A 62 -12.82 12.66 -13.13
C GLN A 62 -12.01 12.01 -14.27
N ALA A 63 -10.80 12.51 -14.55
CA ALA A 63 -9.90 11.93 -15.53
C ALA A 63 -9.47 10.50 -15.14
N TYR A 64 -9.14 10.30 -13.88
CA TYR A 64 -8.76 9.00 -13.33
C TYR A 64 -9.91 7.97 -13.44
N CYS A 65 -11.12 8.36 -13.08
CA CYS A 65 -12.32 7.53 -13.22
C CYS A 65 -12.67 7.25 -14.70
N ALA A 66 -12.52 8.25 -15.59
CA ALA A 66 -12.79 8.11 -17.01
C ALA A 66 -11.85 7.10 -17.69
N ALA A 67 -10.61 6.94 -17.19
CA ALA A 67 -9.71 5.89 -17.65
C ALA A 67 -10.23 4.48 -17.37
N GLY A 68 -11.19 4.32 -16.42
CA GLY A 68 -11.85 3.06 -16.12
C GLY A 68 -11.46 2.43 -14.79
N ILE A 69 -10.77 3.17 -13.93
CA ILE A 69 -10.41 2.73 -12.59
C ILE A 69 -11.64 2.87 -11.68
N ARG A 70 -11.91 1.86 -10.86
CA ARG A 70 -13.17 1.70 -10.13
C ARG A 70 -13.05 1.65 -8.63
N THR A 71 -11.84 1.57 -8.08
CA THR A 71 -11.59 1.45 -6.63
C THR A 71 -10.59 2.50 -6.18
N ASP A 72 -10.57 2.77 -4.89
CA ASP A 72 -9.47 3.46 -4.22
C ASP A 72 -9.37 3.02 -2.77
N HIS A 73 -8.14 2.86 -2.26
CA HIS A 73 -7.86 2.52 -0.87
C HIS A 73 -7.04 3.59 -0.13
N GLU A 74 -6.71 4.69 -0.80
CA GLU A 74 -5.85 5.75 -0.29
C GLU A 74 -6.58 6.89 0.41
N CYS A 75 -7.92 6.81 0.51
CA CYS A 75 -8.70 7.83 1.21
C CYS A 75 -8.34 7.90 2.69
N ALA A 76 -7.87 9.05 3.15
CA ALA A 76 -7.54 9.27 4.56
C ALA A 76 -8.61 10.10 5.30
N SER A 77 -9.61 10.62 4.62
CA SER A 77 -10.75 11.33 5.20
C SER A 77 -12.07 10.91 4.57
N TYR A 78 -13.15 11.19 5.29
CA TYR A 78 -14.50 10.95 4.78
C TYR A 78 -14.82 11.81 3.55
N GLU A 79 -14.40 13.08 3.53
CA GLU A 79 -14.67 14.00 2.43
C GLU A 79 -14.01 13.54 1.13
N GLU A 80 -12.79 13.00 1.22
CA GLU A 80 -12.11 12.40 0.07
C GLU A 80 -12.82 11.14 -0.40
N ALA A 81 -13.16 10.25 0.53
CA ALA A 81 -13.89 9.02 0.24
C ALA A 81 -15.27 9.31 -0.38
N PHE A 82 -15.99 10.30 0.13
CA PHE A 82 -17.31 10.68 -0.37
C PHE A 82 -17.26 11.25 -1.79
N GLU A 83 -16.27 12.10 -2.10
CA GLU A 83 -16.12 12.63 -3.46
C GLU A 83 -15.84 11.51 -4.48
N LYS A 84 -15.00 10.53 -4.14
CA LYS A 84 -14.73 9.35 -4.98
C LYS A 84 -15.95 8.46 -5.11
N LEU A 85 -16.70 8.27 -4.02
CA LEU A 85 -17.98 7.55 -4.02
C LEU A 85 -19.00 8.17 -5.00
N GLN A 86 -19.09 9.51 -5.04
CA GLN A 86 -19.96 10.24 -5.97
C GLN A 86 -19.56 10.02 -7.45
N GLN A 87 -18.31 9.70 -7.74
CA GLN A 87 -17.87 9.28 -9.07
C GLN A 87 -18.14 7.80 -9.37
N GLY A 88 -18.80 7.08 -8.46
CA GLY A 88 -19.18 5.68 -8.61
C GLY A 88 -18.04 4.69 -8.28
N MET A 89 -17.00 5.13 -7.60
CA MET A 89 -15.92 4.24 -7.15
C MET A 89 -16.36 3.40 -5.94
N TYR A 90 -15.73 2.27 -5.75
CA TYR A 90 -15.68 1.56 -4.48
C TYR A 90 -14.57 2.12 -3.61
N ILE A 91 -14.83 2.29 -2.33
CA ILE A 91 -13.83 2.76 -1.36
C ILE A 91 -13.44 1.58 -0.47
N LEU A 92 -12.18 1.20 -0.54
CA LEU A 92 -11.60 0.15 0.29
C LEU A 92 -10.98 0.82 1.52
N ILE A 93 -11.69 0.79 2.65
CA ILE A 93 -11.26 1.46 3.88
C ILE A 93 -10.09 0.71 4.48
N ARG A 94 -8.95 1.35 4.51
CA ARG A 94 -7.67 0.79 4.92
C ARG A 94 -7.47 0.85 6.44
N GLU A 95 -7.02 -0.28 7.01
CA GLU A 95 -6.56 -0.37 8.41
C GLU A 95 -5.30 -1.23 8.47
N GLY A 96 -4.21 -0.65 8.01
CA GLY A 96 -2.88 -1.26 7.96
C GLY A 96 -2.07 -1.06 9.24
N SER A 97 -0.75 -1.29 9.14
CA SER A 97 0.18 -1.01 10.25
C SER A 97 0.59 0.46 10.30
N SER A 98 0.73 1.11 9.17
CA SER A 98 1.17 2.50 9.05
C SER A 98 0.02 3.44 8.69
N ALA A 99 -0.84 3.04 7.78
CA ALA A 99 -2.04 3.78 7.38
C ALA A 99 -3.27 3.21 8.10
N GLN A 100 -3.88 4.02 8.95
CA GLN A 100 -5.02 3.65 9.81
C GLN A 100 -6.17 4.62 9.56
N ASP A 101 -6.81 4.47 8.40
CA ASP A 101 -7.77 5.43 7.87
C ASP A 101 -9.23 5.05 8.22
N LEU A 102 -9.45 3.92 8.92
CA LEU A 102 -10.78 3.40 9.21
C LEU A 102 -11.60 4.35 10.08
N GLU A 103 -11.02 4.85 11.17
CA GLU A 103 -11.78 5.66 12.13
C GLU A 103 -12.35 6.96 11.52
N PRO A 104 -11.57 7.83 10.85
CA PRO A 104 -12.10 9.07 10.28
C PRO A 104 -13.19 8.80 9.22
N ILE A 105 -13.05 7.75 8.42
CA ILE A 105 -14.03 7.42 7.38
C ILE A 105 -15.32 6.88 8.01
N VAL A 106 -15.23 5.93 8.95
CA VAL A 106 -16.41 5.36 9.62
C VAL A 106 -17.17 6.42 10.41
N ARG A 107 -16.48 7.34 11.11
CA ARG A 107 -17.14 8.45 11.80
C ARG A 107 -17.92 9.33 10.82
N GLY A 108 -17.36 9.65 9.67
CA GLY A 108 -18.05 10.41 8.63
C GLY A 108 -19.26 9.64 8.04
N ILE A 109 -19.15 8.34 7.79
CA ILE A 109 -20.27 7.50 7.36
C ILE A 109 -21.43 7.59 8.35
N LEU A 110 -21.16 7.50 9.66
CA LEU A 110 -22.16 7.57 10.72
C LEU A 110 -22.79 8.96 10.82
N GLU A 111 -21.98 10.01 10.80
CA GLU A 111 -22.42 11.41 10.89
C GLU A 111 -23.37 11.77 9.73
N HIS A 112 -22.98 11.40 8.52
CA HIS A 112 -23.73 11.74 7.30
C HIS A 112 -24.74 10.67 6.89
N LYS A 113 -24.83 9.56 7.62
CA LYS A 113 -25.72 8.41 7.30
C LYS A 113 -25.53 7.93 5.87
N THR A 114 -24.28 7.80 5.44
CA THR A 114 -23.92 7.41 4.07
C THR A 114 -24.21 5.94 3.85
N ASP A 115 -24.76 5.61 2.68
CA ASP A 115 -24.96 4.21 2.25
C ASP A 115 -23.60 3.49 2.15
N THR A 116 -23.51 2.31 2.75
CA THR A 116 -22.27 1.54 2.85
C THR A 116 -22.04 0.58 1.68
N SER A 117 -22.96 0.48 0.73
CA SER A 117 -22.96 -0.55 -0.33
C SER A 117 -21.73 -0.53 -1.25
N ARG A 118 -21.01 0.59 -1.30
CA ARG A 118 -19.76 0.74 -2.07
C ARG A 118 -18.53 0.94 -1.19
N PHE A 119 -18.63 0.63 0.08
CA PHE A 119 -17.48 0.55 0.98
C PHE A 119 -17.13 -0.93 1.24
N ALA A 120 -15.84 -1.21 1.28
CA ALA A 120 -15.30 -2.48 1.75
C ALA A 120 -14.09 -2.24 2.64
N PHE A 121 -13.63 -3.25 3.38
CA PHE A 121 -12.41 -3.14 4.18
C PHE A 121 -11.22 -3.72 3.44
N CYS A 122 -10.06 -3.11 3.64
CA CYS A 122 -8.76 -3.66 3.29
C CYS A 122 -7.75 -3.41 4.41
N THR A 123 -6.57 -3.97 4.30
CA THR A 123 -5.48 -3.74 5.26
C THR A 123 -4.31 -3.02 4.63
N ASP A 124 -4.13 -3.16 3.31
CA ASP A 124 -2.92 -2.73 2.64
C ASP A 124 -1.68 -3.30 3.36
N ASP A 125 -0.62 -2.54 3.55
CA ASP A 125 0.59 -2.98 4.25
C ASP A 125 0.31 -3.26 5.74
N LYS A 126 0.11 -4.52 6.09
CA LYS A 126 -0.08 -4.96 7.48
C LYS A 126 1.00 -5.97 7.89
N LYS A 127 1.76 -5.62 8.92
CA LYS A 127 2.84 -6.45 9.45
C LYS A 127 2.30 -7.72 10.08
N MET A 128 3.05 -8.82 9.94
CA MET A 128 2.67 -10.11 10.54
C MET A 128 2.52 -10.02 12.06
N SER A 129 3.36 -9.24 12.74
CA SER A 129 3.23 -8.98 14.19
C SER A 129 1.88 -8.38 14.56
N ASP A 130 1.37 -7.45 13.74
CA ASP A 130 0.10 -6.78 14.00
C ASP A 130 -1.08 -7.70 13.68
N ILE A 131 -0.93 -8.56 12.66
CA ILE A 131 -1.94 -9.59 12.35
C ILE A 131 -2.04 -10.58 13.52
N LEU A 132 -0.92 -11.02 14.07
CA LEU A 132 -0.90 -11.92 15.23
C LEU A 132 -1.48 -11.29 16.49
N ALA A 133 -1.19 -10.00 16.71
CA ALA A 133 -1.66 -9.29 17.91
C ALA A 133 -3.14 -8.89 17.83
N ASN A 134 -3.60 -8.42 16.68
CA ASN A 134 -4.89 -7.74 16.53
C ASN A 134 -5.86 -8.46 15.60
N GLY A 135 -5.38 -9.34 14.74
CA GLY A 135 -6.13 -9.94 13.64
C GLY A 135 -5.97 -9.17 12.32
N HIS A 136 -6.69 -9.64 11.30
CA HIS A 136 -6.68 -9.08 9.95
C HIS A 136 -7.98 -8.30 9.67
N ILE A 137 -8.80 -8.69 8.68
CA ILE A 137 -10.09 -8.03 8.39
C ILE A 137 -11.08 -8.12 9.56
N ASN A 138 -11.03 -9.17 10.38
CA ASN A 138 -11.83 -9.26 11.61
C ASN A 138 -11.53 -8.11 12.60
N ASN A 139 -10.30 -7.58 12.60
CA ASN A 139 -9.96 -6.38 13.37
C ASN A 139 -10.66 -5.13 12.81
N ASN A 140 -10.74 -4.99 11.48
CA ASN A 140 -11.43 -3.86 10.85
C ASN A 140 -12.92 -3.88 11.22
N VAL A 141 -13.58 -5.06 11.15
CA VAL A 141 -14.97 -5.26 11.57
C VAL A 141 -15.16 -4.85 13.03
N ARG A 142 -14.35 -5.40 13.94
CA ARG A 142 -14.41 -5.10 15.37
C ARG A 142 -14.26 -3.61 15.67
N LYS A 143 -13.27 -2.98 15.04
CA LYS A 143 -13.01 -1.53 15.20
C LYS A 143 -14.17 -0.71 14.68
N ALA A 144 -14.69 -1.00 13.49
CA ALA A 144 -15.82 -0.29 12.92
C ALA A 144 -17.10 -0.39 13.80
N VAL A 145 -17.41 -1.59 14.31
CA VAL A 145 -18.53 -1.80 15.22
C VAL A 145 -18.32 -1.07 16.55
N SER A 146 -17.11 -1.06 17.09
CA SER A 146 -16.80 -0.30 18.31
C SER A 146 -16.97 1.21 18.17
N LEU A 147 -16.88 1.73 16.94
CA LEU A 147 -17.15 3.13 16.61
C LEU A 147 -18.64 3.43 16.42
N GLY A 148 -19.49 2.40 16.39
CA GLY A 148 -20.95 2.53 16.27
C GLY A 148 -21.52 2.12 14.91
N LEU A 149 -20.71 1.59 13.99
CA LEU A 149 -21.25 1.04 12.73
C LEU A 149 -22.08 -0.22 13.05
N PRO A 150 -23.30 -0.38 12.47
CA PRO A 150 -24.06 -1.62 12.62
C PRO A 150 -23.25 -2.85 12.23
N ALA A 151 -23.38 -3.92 13.01
CA ALA A 151 -22.61 -5.15 12.79
C ALA A 151 -22.86 -5.75 11.41
N GLU A 152 -24.10 -5.68 10.94
CA GLU A 152 -24.51 -6.16 9.63
C GLU A 152 -23.80 -5.40 8.51
N ASP A 153 -23.70 -4.08 8.59
CA ASP A 153 -23.01 -3.24 7.62
C ASP A 153 -21.51 -3.57 7.61
N ALA A 154 -20.88 -3.66 8.79
CA ALA A 154 -19.48 -4.01 8.90
C ALA A 154 -19.18 -5.41 8.32
N LEU A 155 -20.03 -6.39 8.54
CA LEU A 155 -19.90 -7.73 7.95
C LEU A 155 -20.11 -7.71 6.44
N CYS A 156 -21.06 -6.92 5.93
CA CYS A 156 -21.25 -6.74 4.49
C CYS A 156 -20.01 -6.09 3.84
N MET A 157 -19.44 -5.07 4.47
CA MET A 157 -18.20 -4.43 3.99
C MET A 157 -17.00 -5.38 3.98
N ALA A 158 -16.93 -6.31 4.93
CA ALA A 158 -15.87 -7.32 5.01
C ALA A 158 -16.06 -8.50 4.05
N SER A 159 -17.23 -8.67 3.44
CA SER A 159 -17.57 -9.87 2.67
C SER A 159 -18.32 -9.57 1.38
N PHE A 160 -19.58 -9.24 1.46
CA PHE A 160 -20.48 -9.10 0.30
C PHE A 160 -20.09 -7.93 -0.60
N HIS A 161 -19.82 -6.75 -0.05
CA HIS A 161 -19.44 -5.58 -0.83
C HIS A 161 -18.07 -5.78 -1.52
N ALA A 162 -17.11 -6.43 -0.83
CA ALA A 162 -15.84 -6.81 -1.43
C ALA A 162 -16.02 -7.79 -2.60
N ALA A 163 -16.89 -8.81 -2.40
CA ALA A 163 -17.21 -9.75 -3.46
C ALA A 163 -17.87 -9.07 -4.67
N GLN A 164 -18.79 -8.13 -4.44
CA GLN A 164 -19.42 -7.34 -5.51
C GLN A 164 -18.39 -6.44 -6.24
N CYS A 165 -17.51 -5.77 -5.49
CA CYS A 165 -16.47 -4.91 -6.05
C CYS A 165 -15.62 -5.66 -7.07
N TYR A 166 -15.21 -6.88 -6.73
CA TYR A 166 -14.34 -7.70 -7.57
C TYR A 166 -15.07 -8.69 -8.48
N GLY A 167 -16.41 -8.62 -8.55
CA GLY A 167 -17.21 -9.50 -9.40
C GLY A 167 -17.16 -10.98 -9.01
N LEU A 168 -16.90 -11.29 -7.74
CA LEU A 168 -16.81 -12.66 -7.22
C LEU A 168 -18.22 -13.24 -7.01
N THR A 169 -18.78 -13.79 -8.08
CA THR A 169 -20.12 -14.40 -8.03
C THR A 169 -20.16 -15.60 -7.10
N GLY A 170 -21.26 -15.74 -6.34
CA GLY A 170 -21.47 -16.85 -5.41
C GLY A 170 -20.60 -16.80 -4.15
N ARG A 171 -20.11 -15.62 -3.76
CA ARG A 171 -19.32 -15.38 -2.54
C ARG A 171 -19.86 -14.20 -1.75
N GLY A 172 -19.47 -14.12 -0.48
CA GLY A 172 -19.76 -12.99 0.40
C GLY A 172 -21.12 -13.02 1.08
N ALA A 173 -21.94 -14.05 0.85
CA ALA A 173 -23.23 -14.22 1.52
C ALA A 173 -23.52 -15.70 1.78
N ILE A 174 -24.39 -15.97 2.75
CA ILE A 174 -24.93 -17.31 3.03
C ILE A 174 -26.22 -17.46 2.22
N ALA A 175 -26.11 -18.09 1.05
CA ALA A 175 -27.25 -18.28 0.15
C ALA A 175 -27.12 -19.61 -0.63
N PRO A 176 -28.23 -20.16 -1.15
CA PRO A 176 -28.20 -21.35 -1.99
C PRO A 176 -27.24 -21.14 -3.19
N ARG A 177 -26.38 -22.14 -3.46
CA ARG A 177 -25.39 -22.15 -4.55
C ARG A 177 -24.19 -21.22 -4.34
N TYR A 178 -24.07 -20.57 -3.19
CA TYR A 178 -22.87 -19.83 -2.81
C TYR A 178 -21.81 -20.78 -2.27
N HIS A 179 -20.56 -20.41 -2.42
CA HIS A 179 -19.43 -21.13 -1.81
C HIS A 179 -19.58 -21.11 -0.28
N ALA A 180 -19.35 -22.26 0.34
CA ALA A 180 -19.39 -22.40 1.79
C ALA A 180 -18.08 -21.93 2.43
N ASP A 181 -17.69 -20.66 2.16
CA ASP A 181 -16.61 -19.95 2.83
C ASP A 181 -17.26 -19.21 4.01
N ILE A 182 -17.22 -19.80 5.20
CA ILE A 182 -18.01 -19.37 6.36
C ILE A 182 -17.11 -19.11 7.55
N VAL A 183 -17.34 -17.99 8.24
CA VAL A 183 -16.72 -17.68 9.52
C VAL A 183 -17.82 -17.70 10.59
N VAL A 184 -17.59 -18.44 11.67
CA VAL A 184 -18.48 -18.51 12.83
C VAL A 184 -17.84 -17.70 13.97
N PHE A 185 -18.60 -16.76 14.51
CA PHE A 185 -18.18 -15.95 15.64
C PHE A 185 -18.94 -16.39 16.90
N ASP A 186 -18.30 -16.27 18.07
CA ASP A 186 -18.96 -16.53 19.34
C ASP A 186 -20.01 -15.46 19.69
N ASN A 187 -19.72 -14.22 19.29
CA ASN A 187 -20.66 -13.11 19.47
C ASN A 187 -20.35 -11.98 18.46
N VAL A 188 -21.26 -11.01 18.36
CA VAL A 188 -21.17 -9.85 17.46
C VAL A 188 -20.63 -8.59 18.14
N THR A 189 -20.05 -8.71 19.33
CA THR A 189 -19.47 -7.58 20.07
C THR A 189 -17.97 -7.50 19.83
N ASP A 190 -17.26 -8.60 20.05
CA ASP A 190 -15.79 -8.69 19.90
C ASP A 190 -15.36 -9.48 18.68
N PHE A 191 -16.32 -10.13 17.99
CA PHE A 191 -16.08 -10.95 16.80
C PHE A 191 -15.00 -12.00 17.02
N SER A 192 -14.99 -12.64 18.20
CA SER A 192 -14.14 -13.78 18.48
C SER A 192 -14.48 -14.91 17.53
N ILE A 193 -13.48 -15.34 16.75
CA ILE A 193 -13.66 -16.39 15.74
C ILE A 193 -13.68 -17.74 16.43
N ASN A 194 -14.82 -18.43 16.34
CA ASN A 194 -14.99 -19.79 16.82
C ASN A 194 -14.46 -20.83 15.82
N SER A 195 -14.91 -20.73 14.57
CA SER A 195 -14.49 -21.66 13.51
C SER A 195 -14.55 -21.01 12.13
N VAL A 196 -13.74 -21.54 11.22
CA VAL A 196 -13.66 -21.12 9.83
C VAL A 196 -13.84 -22.32 8.92
N TYR A 197 -14.64 -22.17 7.89
CA TYR A 197 -14.85 -23.17 6.85
C TYR A 197 -14.46 -22.60 5.50
N LYS A 198 -13.67 -23.36 4.74
CA LYS A 198 -13.31 -23.06 3.36
C LYS A 198 -13.87 -24.13 2.43
N ALA A 199 -14.74 -23.73 1.50
CA ALA A 199 -15.46 -24.66 0.62
C ALA A 199 -16.20 -25.78 1.41
N GLY A 200 -16.73 -25.45 2.60
CA GLY A 200 -17.43 -26.40 3.49
C GLY A 200 -16.51 -27.28 4.35
N ILE A 201 -15.20 -27.16 4.21
CA ILE A 201 -14.21 -27.91 5.00
C ILE A 201 -13.73 -27.02 6.14
N ALA A 202 -13.76 -27.55 7.37
CA ALA A 202 -13.23 -26.82 8.54
C ALA A 202 -11.72 -26.57 8.39
N VAL A 203 -11.33 -25.31 8.61
CA VAL A 203 -9.91 -24.92 8.65
C VAL A 203 -9.35 -25.27 10.02
N ALA A 204 -8.31 -26.12 10.06
CA ALA A 204 -7.65 -26.48 11.31
C ALA A 204 -7.00 -25.25 11.97
N PRO A 205 -7.04 -25.15 13.32
CA PRO A 205 -6.31 -24.11 14.04
C PRO A 205 -4.81 -24.16 13.72
N ALA A 206 -4.15 -23.01 13.77
CA ALA A 206 -2.69 -22.93 13.47
C ALA A 206 -1.83 -23.84 14.37
N SER A 207 -2.28 -24.14 15.60
CA SER A 207 -1.67 -25.12 16.48
C SER A 207 -1.61 -26.54 15.90
N ASP A 208 -2.59 -26.90 15.08
CA ASP A 208 -2.71 -28.26 14.51
C ASP A 208 -1.98 -28.36 13.16
N ILE A 209 -1.77 -27.24 12.48
CA ILE A 209 -1.05 -27.18 11.19
C ILE A 209 0.45 -27.40 11.39
N ALA A 210 1.02 -27.00 12.52
CA ALA A 210 2.44 -27.19 12.81
C ALA A 210 2.86 -28.67 12.95
N LEU A 211 1.91 -29.56 13.21
CA LEU A 211 2.16 -30.99 13.36
C LEU A 211 1.95 -31.83 12.09
N GLN A 212 1.26 -31.29 11.07
CA GLN A 212 0.93 -32.00 9.85
C GLN A 212 1.89 -31.74 8.66
N ASN A 213 2.81 -30.78 8.79
CA ASN A 213 3.70 -30.38 7.70
C ASN A 213 4.90 -31.29 7.44
N SER A 214 4.89 -32.53 7.90
CA SER A 214 6.02 -33.43 7.64
C SER A 214 5.86 -34.38 6.44
N GLU A 215 4.67 -34.63 5.89
CA GLU A 215 4.56 -35.72 4.89
C GLU A 215 3.70 -35.48 3.62
N THR A 216 2.91 -34.43 3.47
CA THR A 216 2.07 -34.25 2.26
C THR A 216 1.85 -32.80 1.82
N ALA A 217 2.84 -31.95 1.90
CA ALA A 217 2.80 -30.73 1.10
C ALA A 217 3.06 -31.12 -0.36
N GLU A 218 2.01 -31.39 -1.13
CA GLU A 218 2.12 -31.19 -2.57
C GLU A 218 2.57 -29.75 -2.75
N THR A 219 3.85 -29.58 -3.06
CA THR A 219 4.41 -28.34 -3.52
C THR A 219 3.61 -27.95 -4.77
N VAL A 220 2.63 -27.08 -4.61
CA VAL A 220 2.11 -26.33 -5.73
C VAL A 220 3.31 -25.55 -6.24
N THR A 221 4.01 -26.15 -7.19
CA THR A 221 5.03 -25.44 -7.96
C THR A 221 4.30 -24.28 -8.61
N PRO A 222 4.61 -23.02 -8.26
CA PRO A 222 4.09 -21.90 -9.01
C PRO A 222 4.46 -22.19 -10.47
N ALA A 223 3.49 -22.10 -11.38
CA ALA A 223 3.75 -22.16 -12.81
C ALA A 223 5.02 -21.36 -13.04
N SER A 224 6.01 -21.95 -13.69
CA SER A 224 7.39 -21.50 -13.75
C SER A 224 7.50 -20.05 -14.24
N PHE A 225 7.21 -19.11 -13.36
CA PHE A 225 7.58 -17.72 -13.54
C PHE A 225 9.12 -17.70 -13.46
N SER A 226 9.75 -17.44 -14.58
CA SER A 226 11.20 -17.40 -14.62
C SER A 226 11.68 -16.24 -13.74
N ILE A 227 12.03 -16.54 -12.50
CA ILE A 227 12.63 -15.66 -11.51
C ILE A 227 13.89 -14.95 -12.06
N LYS A 228 14.48 -15.45 -13.13
CA LYS A 228 15.64 -14.84 -13.80
C LYS A 228 15.46 -13.36 -14.21
N ARG A 229 14.23 -12.86 -14.38
CA ARG A 229 13.98 -11.45 -14.69
C ARG A 229 13.88 -10.54 -13.48
N ILE A 230 13.66 -11.08 -12.28
CA ILE A 230 13.49 -10.28 -11.06
C ILE A 230 14.85 -9.92 -10.45
N THR A 231 15.88 -10.73 -10.68
CA THR A 231 17.23 -10.52 -10.11
C THR A 231 18.05 -9.42 -10.78
N ASP A 232 17.59 -8.86 -11.91
CA ASP A 232 18.24 -7.75 -12.62
C ASP A 232 17.34 -6.52 -12.62
N SER A 233 17.06 -6.02 -11.42
CA SER A 233 16.13 -4.91 -11.21
C SER A 233 16.81 -3.62 -10.76
N ILE A 234 18.13 -3.65 -10.51
CA ILE A 234 18.90 -2.51 -10.03
C ILE A 234 19.81 -2.01 -11.16
N HIS A 235 19.45 -0.87 -11.73
CA HIS A 235 20.19 -0.19 -12.80
C HIS A 235 20.59 1.19 -12.32
N VAL A 236 21.67 1.27 -11.54
CA VAL A 236 22.15 2.51 -10.89
C VAL A 236 23.55 2.85 -11.38
N VAL A 237 23.75 4.10 -11.76
CA VAL A 237 25.10 4.65 -11.98
C VAL A 237 25.89 4.54 -10.68
N PRO A 238 27.19 4.15 -10.70
CA PRO A 238 28.01 4.15 -9.49
C PRO A 238 27.94 5.49 -8.77
N VAL A 239 27.57 5.47 -7.50
CA VAL A 239 27.31 6.67 -6.70
C VAL A 239 28.52 6.93 -5.82
N PRO A 240 29.24 8.05 -5.99
CA PRO A 240 30.38 8.33 -5.13
C PRO A 240 29.92 8.75 -3.73
N ARG A 241 30.73 8.46 -2.70
CA ARG A 241 30.44 8.87 -1.32
C ARG A 241 30.16 10.37 -1.18
N SER A 242 30.79 11.21 -2.00
CA SER A 242 30.58 12.66 -2.02
C SER A 242 29.14 13.07 -2.38
N ALA A 243 28.37 12.18 -3.03
CA ALA A 243 26.96 12.43 -3.31
C ALA A 243 26.10 12.53 -2.03
N PHE A 244 26.59 11.99 -0.93
CA PHE A 244 25.94 12.02 0.40
C PHE A 244 26.59 13.01 1.36
N ALA A 245 27.52 13.86 0.91
CA ALA A 245 28.12 14.87 1.75
C ALA A 245 27.08 15.91 2.23
N ALA A 246 27.25 16.43 3.44
CA ALA A 246 26.29 17.33 4.08
C ALA A 246 25.96 18.56 3.21
N GLU A 247 26.94 19.06 2.46
CA GLU A 247 26.80 20.21 1.56
C GLU A 247 25.84 19.94 0.41
N GLN A 248 25.61 18.68 0.05
CA GLN A 248 24.65 18.29 -0.97
C GLN A 248 23.20 18.40 -0.47
N PHE A 249 22.98 18.31 0.84
CA PHE A 249 21.66 18.45 1.48
C PHE A 249 21.41 19.87 1.97
N MET A 250 22.49 20.57 2.33
CA MET A 250 22.45 21.91 2.87
C MET A 250 23.46 22.82 2.15
N PRO A 251 23.22 23.15 0.86
CA PRO A 251 24.17 23.93 0.07
C PRO A 251 24.44 25.31 0.68
N SER A 252 25.66 25.81 0.47
CA SER A 252 26.05 27.17 0.88
C SER A 252 25.17 28.19 0.14
N GLY A 253 24.78 29.25 0.84
CA GLY A 253 23.95 30.33 0.26
C GLY A 253 22.44 30.20 0.50
N SER A 254 21.97 29.13 1.14
CA SER A 254 20.59 29.00 1.62
C SER A 254 20.55 29.14 3.14
N ASP A 255 19.65 30.00 3.64
CA ASP A 255 19.47 30.21 5.08
C ASP A 255 18.41 29.31 5.68
N ASN A 256 17.43 28.88 4.88
CA ASN A 256 16.34 28.00 5.28
C ASN A 256 16.32 26.73 4.44
N PHE A 257 15.91 25.63 5.06
CA PHE A 257 15.83 24.31 4.42
C PHE A 257 14.46 23.70 4.60
N HIS A 258 13.98 23.10 3.53
CA HIS A 258 12.75 22.29 3.54
C HIS A 258 13.06 20.94 4.18
N VAL A 259 12.21 20.54 5.11
CA VAL A 259 12.36 19.31 5.89
C VAL A 259 11.08 18.50 5.80
N ILE A 260 11.20 17.22 5.55
CA ILE A 260 10.09 16.27 5.57
C ILE A 260 9.88 15.86 7.03
N GLY A 261 8.72 16.23 7.61
CA GLY A 261 8.32 15.84 8.96
C GLY A 261 7.47 14.58 8.93
N MET A 262 7.90 13.51 9.60
CA MET A 262 7.11 12.28 9.74
C MET A 262 6.12 12.37 10.89
N GLN A 263 4.96 11.75 10.72
CA GLN A 263 3.91 11.62 11.73
C GLN A 263 3.59 10.14 11.98
N ARG A 264 3.31 9.79 13.22
CA ARG A 264 2.89 8.42 13.56
C ARG A 264 1.42 8.18 13.15
N GLY A 265 1.14 6.96 12.67
CA GLY A 265 -0.22 6.49 12.36
C GLY A 265 -0.80 7.04 11.05
N THR A 266 0.00 7.73 10.24
CA THR A 266 -0.39 8.23 8.92
C THR A 266 0.77 8.14 7.93
N LEU A 267 0.45 8.07 6.64
CA LEU A 267 1.42 8.20 5.54
C LEU A 267 1.66 9.65 5.13
N PHE A 268 0.87 10.59 5.64
CA PHE A 268 1.08 12.01 5.36
C PHE A 268 2.32 12.53 6.09
N THR A 269 3.10 13.31 5.36
CA THR A 269 4.24 14.03 5.89
C THR A 269 3.93 15.52 6.03
N GLN A 270 4.62 16.18 6.93
CA GLN A 270 4.55 17.63 7.09
C GLN A 270 5.67 18.31 6.30
N HIS A 271 5.35 19.40 5.66
CA HIS A 271 6.35 20.29 5.10
C HIS A 271 6.81 21.27 6.20
N LEU A 272 8.00 21.06 6.71
CA LEU A 272 8.64 21.93 7.71
C LEU A 272 9.71 22.79 7.03
N VAL A 273 9.99 23.96 7.61
CA VAL A 273 11.07 24.84 7.16
C VAL A 273 11.86 25.26 8.37
N PHE A 274 13.15 24.93 8.39
CA PHE A 274 14.04 25.29 9.50
C PHE A 274 15.23 26.14 9.02
N PRO A 275 15.66 27.12 9.84
CA PRO A 275 16.91 27.85 9.61
C PRO A 275 18.12 26.90 9.66
N ARG A 276 19.21 27.26 8.95
CA ARG A 276 20.46 26.49 8.93
C ARG A 276 20.96 26.12 10.34
N GLN A 277 20.94 27.08 11.26
CA GLN A 277 21.42 26.86 12.63
C GLN A 277 20.61 25.78 13.33
N GLU A 278 19.28 25.79 13.14
CA GLU A 278 18.38 24.81 13.73
C GLU A 278 18.58 23.43 13.09
N CYS A 279 18.68 23.35 11.76
CA CYS A 279 19.01 22.10 11.07
C CYS A 279 20.30 21.48 11.61
N THR A 280 21.35 22.32 11.75
CA THR A 280 22.65 21.88 12.24
C THR A 280 22.58 21.36 13.69
N ALA A 281 21.82 22.05 14.55
CA ALA A 281 21.61 21.60 15.94
C ALA A 281 20.82 20.29 16.00
N GLN A 282 19.72 20.20 15.27
CA GLN A 282 18.87 19.00 15.27
C GLN A 282 19.55 17.77 14.62
N LEU A 283 20.43 17.95 13.62
CA LEU A 283 21.27 16.88 13.07
C LEU A 283 22.25 16.34 14.13
N LYS A 284 22.90 17.24 14.91
CA LYS A 284 23.77 16.83 16.01
C LYS A 284 23.04 16.11 17.15
N GLU A 285 21.81 16.49 17.40
CA GLU A 285 20.94 15.87 18.40
C GLU A 285 20.29 14.55 17.91
N GLY A 286 20.46 14.19 16.64
CA GLY A 286 19.82 13.02 16.03
C GLY A 286 18.29 13.14 15.83
N LYS A 287 17.75 14.34 15.90
CA LYS A 287 16.34 14.64 15.61
C LYS A 287 16.07 14.76 14.11
N LEU A 288 17.09 15.19 13.34
CA LEU A 288 17.11 15.17 11.90
C LEU A 288 18.11 14.13 11.40
N CYS A 289 17.84 13.58 10.22
CA CYS A 289 18.80 12.83 9.44
C CYS A 289 18.73 13.24 7.96
N TYR A 290 19.71 12.82 7.18
CA TYR A 290 19.74 13.01 5.73
C TYR A 290 18.87 11.95 5.06
N LEU A 291 18.15 12.33 4.00
CA LEU A 291 17.35 11.44 3.16
C LEU A 291 17.78 11.60 1.71
N ALA A 292 18.09 10.51 1.04
CA ALA A 292 18.30 10.51 -0.40
C ALA A 292 17.48 9.43 -1.09
N VAL A 293 17.03 9.73 -2.32
CA VAL A 293 16.31 8.81 -3.19
C VAL A 293 17.07 8.74 -4.51
N LEU A 294 17.55 7.53 -4.85
CA LEU A 294 18.34 7.28 -6.05
C LEU A 294 17.50 6.58 -7.09
N GLU A 295 17.46 7.12 -8.29
CA GLU A 295 16.78 6.47 -9.42
C GLU A 295 17.50 5.16 -9.76
N ARG A 296 16.74 4.03 -9.84
CA ARG A 296 17.31 2.71 -10.05
C ARG A 296 16.83 1.96 -11.29
N HIS A 297 15.92 2.54 -12.07
CA HIS A 297 15.25 1.84 -13.17
C HIS A 297 15.86 2.10 -14.53
N LYS A 298 16.36 3.33 -14.74
CA LYS A 298 16.80 3.83 -16.06
C LYS A 298 18.27 4.24 -16.11
N ASN A 299 19.01 4.05 -15.02
CA ASN A 299 20.43 4.42 -14.93
C ASN A 299 20.69 5.90 -15.22
N THR A 300 19.81 6.78 -14.77
CA THR A 300 19.90 8.23 -15.04
C THR A 300 20.92 8.95 -14.16
N GLY A 301 21.28 8.37 -13.01
CA GLY A 301 22.10 9.01 -12.00
C GLY A 301 21.40 10.10 -11.18
N ASN A 302 20.09 10.25 -11.33
CA ASN A 302 19.31 11.23 -10.58
C ASN A 302 19.24 10.86 -9.09
N ILE A 303 19.51 11.85 -8.22
CA ILE A 303 19.42 11.71 -6.77
C ILE A 303 18.62 12.88 -6.20
N GLY A 304 17.44 12.58 -5.63
CA GLY A 304 16.69 13.53 -4.81
C GLY A 304 17.26 13.56 -3.38
N ARG A 305 17.26 14.74 -2.74
CA ARG A 305 17.82 14.92 -1.39
C ARG A 305 16.91 15.78 -0.55
N ALA A 306 16.79 15.44 0.74
CA ALA A 306 16.02 16.18 1.73
C ALA A 306 16.60 15.98 3.13
N LEU A 307 16.13 16.77 4.07
CA LEU A 307 16.27 16.52 5.49
C LEU A 307 14.98 15.85 5.99
N LEU A 308 15.13 14.89 6.92
CA LEU A 308 14.03 14.11 7.46
C LEU A 308 13.95 14.27 8.99
N HIS A 309 12.80 14.69 9.50
CA HIS A 309 12.51 14.85 10.92
C HIS A 309 11.60 13.72 11.43
N GLY A 310 11.89 13.22 12.63
CA GLY A 310 11.02 12.26 13.30
C GLY A 310 11.23 10.79 12.90
N TYR A 311 12.25 10.48 12.07
CA TYR A 311 12.55 9.09 11.66
C TYR A 311 13.40 8.31 12.68
N GLY A 312 14.22 8.99 13.47
CA GLY A 312 14.96 8.40 14.59
C GLY A 312 16.30 7.74 14.23
N VAL A 313 16.87 7.96 13.05
CA VAL A 313 18.23 7.50 12.71
C VAL A 313 19.24 8.52 13.22
N SER A 314 19.75 8.29 14.42
CA SER A 314 20.76 9.15 15.05
C SER A 314 22.20 8.68 14.82
N ASN A 315 22.41 7.40 14.49
CA ASN A 315 23.71 6.81 14.19
C ASN A 315 23.55 5.69 13.14
N GLY A 316 24.34 5.73 12.07
CA GLY A 316 24.26 4.77 10.98
C GLY A 316 23.35 5.22 9.82
N ALA A 317 22.93 4.26 9.00
CA ALA A 317 21.99 4.46 7.89
C ALA A 317 21.14 3.23 7.63
N ILE A 318 19.97 3.44 7.03
CA ILE A 318 19.06 2.41 6.56
C ILE A 318 18.76 2.69 5.09
N ALA A 319 18.85 1.66 4.24
CA ALA A 319 18.48 1.75 2.82
C ALA A 319 17.52 0.64 2.43
N SER A 320 16.69 0.92 1.42
CA SER A 320 15.74 -0.04 0.85
C SER A 320 15.51 0.25 -0.63
N SER A 321 15.30 -0.79 -1.43
CA SER A 321 14.84 -0.69 -2.82
C SER A 321 13.30 -0.71 -2.94
N ILE A 322 12.58 -0.78 -1.83
CA ILE A 322 11.12 -0.83 -1.75
C ILE A 322 10.61 0.53 -1.24
N GLY A 323 11.00 1.61 -1.91
CA GLY A 323 10.50 2.96 -1.60
C GLY A 323 9.21 3.24 -2.37
N HIS A 324 8.05 3.14 -1.71
CA HIS A 324 6.77 3.45 -2.33
C HIS A 324 6.72 4.92 -2.79
N ASP A 325 6.15 5.25 -3.96
CA ASP A 325 5.50 4.32 -4.91
C ASP A 325 6.44 3.94 -6.05
N SER A 326 7.50 4.75 -6.26
CA SER A 326 8.42 4.60 -7.40
C SER A 326 9.38 3.40 -7.29
N HIS A 327 9.51 2.82 -6.10
CA HIS A 327 10.47 1.76 -5.77
C HIS A 327 11.90 2.09 -6.19
N ASN A 328 12.30 3.34 -6.04
CA ASN A 328 13.69 3.79 -6.13
C ASN A 328 14.47 3.36 -4.88
N ILE A 329 15.80 3.41 -4.92
CA ILE A 329 16.56 3.21 -3.69
C ILE A 329 16.40 4.42 -2.81
N ILE A 330 15.85 4.22 -1.61
CA ILE A 330 15.73 5.24 -0.58
C ILE A 330 16.75 4.94 0.53
N VAL A 331 17.44 5.96 1.00
CA VAL A 331 18.39 5.86 2.11
C VAL A 331 18.21 7.02 3.07
N ALA A 332 18.08 6.70 4.37
CA ALA A 332 18.10 7.67 5.45
C ALA A 332 19.29 7.39 6.37
N GLY A 333 20.04 8.43 6.75
CA GLY A 333 21.23 8.23 7.58
C GLY A 333 21.75 9.48 8.23
N SER A 334 22.66 9.30 9.18
CA SER A 334 23.29 10.37 9.96
C SER A 334 24.57 10.92 9.34
N ASN A 335 25.19 10.20 8.40
CA ASN A 335 26.43 10.59 7.75
C ASN A 335 26.63 9.95 6.37
N ALA A 336 27.49 10.56 5.57
CA ALA A 336 27.76 10.16 4.19
C ALA A 336 28.39 8.76 4.05
N ALA A 337 29.18 8.32 5.02
CA ALA A 337 29.87 7.03 4.93
C ALA A 337 28.89 5.88 5.06
N ASP A 338 28.02 5.95 6.07
CA ASP A 338 27.04 4.92 6.34
C ASP A 338 25.95 4.90 5.27
N MET A 339 25.51 6.07 4.78
CA MET A 339 24.55 6.16 3.68
C MET A 339 25.10 5.53 2.39
N HIS A 340 26.34 5.84 2.04
CA HIS A 340 27.00 5.27 0.87
C HIS A 340 27.08 3.74 0.99
N ARG A 341 27.57 3.24 2.13
CA ARG A 341 27.68 1.81 2.38
C ARG A 341 26.34 1.10 2.31
N ALA A 342 25.29 1.66 2.94
CA ALA A 342 23.96 1.08 2.90
C ALA A 342 23.41 0.99 1.47
N VAL A 343 23.68 1.98 0.62
CA VAL A 343 23.28 1.94 -0.79
C VAL A 343 24.06 0.89 -1.58
N GLU A 344 25.39 0.80 -1.37
CA GLU A 344 26.20 -0.23 -2.02
C GLU A 344 25.73 -1.64 -1.66
N GLU A 345 25.44 -1.91 -0.40
CA GLU A 345 24.90 -3.22 0.05
C GLU A 345 23.57 -3.55 -0.62
N VAL A 346 22.65 -2.59 -0.78
CA VAL A 346 21.38 -2.80 -1.50
C VAL A 346 21.64 -3.11 -2.98
N ILE A 347 22.61 -2.45 -3.61
CA ILE A 347 22.97 -2.71 -5.01
C ILE A 347 23.58 -4.11 -5.16
N ASP A 348 24.50 -4.49 -4.27
CA ASP A 348 25.19 -5.78 -4.30
C ASP A 348 24.23 -6.96 -4.03
N MET A 349 23.26 -6.77 -3.13
CA MET A 349 22.18 -7.75 -2.87
C MET A 349 21.17 -7.84 -4.00
N LYS A 350 21.22 -6.91 -4.96
CA LYS A 350 20.25 -6.77 -6.08
C LYS A 350 18.82 -6.40 -5.64
N GLY A 351 18.73 -5.72 -4.51
CA GLY A 351 17.47 -5.21 -3.97
C GLY A 351 16.90 -5.98 -2.82
#